data_4906381bf361b23d87e295211f790646
#
_entry.id   4906381bf361b23d87e295211f790646
#
_cell.length_a   1.000
_cell.length_b   1.000
_cell.length_c   1.000
_cell.angle_alpha   90.00
_cell.angle_beta   90.00
_cell.angle_gamma   90.00
#
_symmetry.space_group_name_H-M   'P 1'
#
loop_
_entity.id
_entity.type
_entity.pdbx_description
1 polymer ?
#
loop_
_entity_poly.entity_id
_entity_poly.type
_entity_poly.pdbx_seq_one_letter_code
_entity_poly.pdbx_strand_id
1 'polypeptide(L)'
;CIRDRSYVDQFQIILIHPDGESFGPLQERLGAQRILAGNTEILIYYGEPKPYTTAQEIYFDFIPKGSYVDDGVWKIRLIPQKIVEGNYHLWMPSAALLNPLTHFFSPTVDTTLTIPSTARNVVAVGAYNARLMTYAPFSGRGYTRGNTQVKPDIVAPGVDLSLIHI
;
A
#
# COMPACT_ATOMS: atom_id res chain seq x y z
N CYS A 1 -4.18 0.83 -2.89
CA CYS A 1 -3.65 2.13 -3.31
C CYS A 1 -2.28 1.93 -3.96
N ILE A 2 -2.08 2.45 -5.17
CA ILE A 2 -0.74 2.62 -5.74
C ILE A 2 -0.23 3.92 -5.15
N ARG A 3 0.86 3.85 -4.44
CA ARG A 3 1.44 5.00 -3.78
C ARG A 3 2.89 5.14 -4.23
N ASP A 4 3.34 6.39 -4.39
CA ASP A 4 4.73 6.69 -4.72
C ASP A 4 5.20 6.22 -6.11
N ARG A 5 4.34 6.32 -7.10
CA ARG A 5 4.77 6.38 -8.48
C ARG A 5 5.48 7.70 -8.73
N SER A 6 6.67 7.67 -9.31
CA SER A 6 7.31 8.93 -9.76
C SER A 6 6.48 9.57 -10.89
N TYR A 7 6.32 10.91 -10.87
CA TYR A 7 5.62 11.63 -11.94
C TYR A 7 6.30 11.55 -13.30
N VAL A 8 7.60 11.22 -13.34
CA VAL A 8 8.34 11.06 -14.60
C VAL A 8 8.03 9.75 -15.30
N ASP A 9 7.48 8.77 -14.55
CA ASP A 9 7.08 7.48 -15.10
C ASP A 9 5.64 7.54 -15.62
N GLN A 10 5.44 7.03 -16.81
CA GLN A 10 4.14 6.91 -17.44
C GLN A 10 3.81 5.44 -17.68
N PHE A 11 2.70 4.98 -17.17
CA PHE A 11 2.16 3.66 -17.43
C PHE A 11 0.63 3.69 -17.42
N GLN A 12 0.05 2.83 -18.20
CA GLN A 12 -1.39 2.61 -18.19
C GLN A 12 -1.74 1.56 -17.14
N ILE A 13 -2.90 1.71 -16.55
CA ILE A 13 -3.43 0.78 -15.55
C ILE A 13 -4.64 0.07 -16.14
N ILE A 14 -4.64 -1.25 -16.05
CA ILE A 14 -5.80 -2.09 -16.34
C ILE A 14 -6.15 -2.83 -15.06
N LEU A 15 -7.41 -2.74 -14.65
CA LEU A 15 -7.95 -3.51 -13.55
C LEU A 15 -8.64 -4.76 -14.11
N ILE A 16 -8.38 -5.91 -13.50
CA ILE A 16 -8.96 -7.18 -13.92
C ILE A 16 -9.76 -7.75 -12.75
N HIS A 17 -11.04 -7.95 -13.00
CA HIS A 17 -11.99 -8.54 -12.07
C HIS A 17 -11.69 -10.05 -11.88
N PRO A 18 -12.10 -10.68 -10.76
CA PRO A 18 -11.90 -12.11 -10.53
C PRO A 18 -12.47 -13.05 -11.60
N ASP A 19 -13.54 -12.67 -12.29
CA ASP A 19 -14.11 -13.43 -13.42
C ASP A 19 -13.33 -13.32 -14.72
N GLY A 20 -12.31 -12.44 -14.77
CA GLY A 20 -11.44 -12.21 -15.92
C GLY A 20 -11.81 -10.99 -16.77
N GLU A 21 -12.91 -10.29 -16.47
CA GLU A 21 -13.24 -9.06 -17.16
C GLU A 21 -12.19 -7.97 -16.90
N SER A 22 -11.85 -7.22 -17.93
CA SER A 22 -10.78 -6.20 -17.87
C SER A 22 -11.33 -4.80 -18.07
N PHE A 23 -11.00 -3.90 -17.16
CA PHE A 23 -11.42 -2.50 -17.16
C PHE A 23 -10.20 -1.60 -17.39
N GLY A 24 -10.22 -0.87 -18.49
CA GLY A 24 -9.13 0.07 -18.82
C GLY A 24 -8.77 0.07 -20.30
N PRO A 25 -7.68 0.75 -20.70
CA PRO A 25 -6.77 1.47 -19.79
C PRO A 25 -7.46 2.62 -19.06
N LEU A 26 -7.16 2.75 -17.78
CA LEU A 26 -7.70 3.84 -16.96
C LEU A 26 -7.17 5.18 -17.42
N GLN A 27 -8.04 6.18 -17.49
CA GLN A 27 -7.64 7.52 -17.88
C GLN A 27 -6.83 8.19 -16.76
N GLU A 28 -5.67 8.72 -17.10
CA GLU A 28 -4.89 9.54 -16.18
C GLU A 28 -5.51 10.95 -16.10
N ARG A 29 -6.61 11.05 -15.38
CA ARG A 29 -7.35 12.29 -15.16
C ARG A 29 -7.41 12.57 -13.68
N LEU A 30 -7.09 13.80 -13.28
CA LEU A 30 -7.24 14.25 -11.91
C LEU A 30 -8.68 14.11 -11.42
N GLY A 31 -8.82 13.73 -10.16
CA GLY A 31 -10.12 13.55 -9.52
C GLY A 31 -10.63 12.11 -9.57
N ALA A 32 -11.90 11.98 -9.21
CA ALA A 32 -12.54 10.69 -9.05
C ALA A 32 -13.07 10.12 -10.37
N GLN A 33 -12.85 8.86 -10.59
CA GLN A 33 -13.45 8.06 -11.66
C GLN A 33 -14.13 6.85 -11.03
N ARG A 34 -15.23 6.40 -11.62
CA ARG A 34 -15.98 5.24 -11.13
C ARG A 34 -16.09 4.19 -12.21
N ILE A 35 -15.88 2.94 -11.82
CA ILE A 35 -16.09 1.76 -12.65
C ILE A 35 -16.99 0.81 -11.89
N LEU A 36 -17.94 0.22 -12.60
CA LEU A 36 -18.72 -0.88 -12.07
C LEU A 36 -18.18 -2.18 -12.66
N ALA A 37 -17.69 -3.06 -11.80
CA ALA A 37 -17.13 -4.35 -12.15
C ALA A 37 -17.89 -5.42 -11.35
N GLY A 38 -18.76 -6.18 -12.03
CA GLY A 38 -19.63 -7.13 -11.36
C GLY A 38 -20.53 -6.44 -10.31
N ASN A 39 -20.49 -6.92 -9.09
CA ASN A 39 -21.21 -6.36 -7.94
C ASN A 39 -20.38 -5.37 -7.12
N THR A 40 -19.21 -4.98 -7.63
CA THR A 40 -18.27 -4.08 -6.97
C THR A 40 -18.15 -2.78 -7.76
N GLU A 41 -18.40 -1.65 -7.11
CA GLU A 41 -18.05 -0.33 -7.64
C GLU A 41 -16.63 0.01 -7.21
N ILE A 42 -15.81 0.45 -8.16
CA ILE A 42 -14.44 0.86 -7.87
C ILE A 42 -14.33 2.35 -8.11
N LEU A 43 -14.03 3.07 -7.03
CA LEU A 43 -13.68 4.47 -7.10
C LEU A 43 -12.17 4.59 -7.27
N ILE A 44 -11.76 5.25 -8.35
CA ILE A 44 -10.34 5.48 -8.65
C ILE A 44 -10.09 6.97 -8.57
N TYR A 45 -9.08 7.33 -7.80
CA TYR A 45 -8.68 8.72 -7.63
C TYR A 45 -7.21 8.89 -7.97
N TYR A 46 -6.93 9.71 -8.98
CA TYR A 46 -5.58 10.17 -9.29
C TYR A 46 -5.28 11.43 -8.49
N GLY A 47 -4.29 11.34 -7.62
CA GLY A 47 -3.85 12.44 -6.79
C GLY A 47 -3.22 13.57 -7.60
N GLU A 48 -3.41 14.78 -7.13
CA GLU A 48 -2.79 15.98 -7.70
C GLU A 48 -1.30 16.05 -7.39
N PRO A 49 -0.50 16.62 -8.28
CA PRO A 49 0.89 16.93 -8.00
C PRO A 49 1.03 17.80 -6.76
N LYS A 50 1.95 17.45 -5.88
CA LYS A 50 2.20 18.19 -4.65
C LYS A 50 3.61 18.80 -4.69
N PRO A 51 3.80 20.05 -4.27
CA PRO A 51 5.09 20.74 -4.41
C PRO A 51 6.21 20.14 -3.55
N TYR A 52 5.86 19.28 -2.59
CA TYR A 52 6.80 18.67 -1.65
C TYR A 52 7.08 17.18 -1.93
N THR A 53 6.56 16.64 -3.02
CA THR A 53 6.81 15.23 -3.41
C THR A 53 6.82 15.07 -4.92
N THR A 54 7.75 14.26 -5.41
CA THR A 54 7.81 13.83 -6.81
C THR A 54 6.94 12.59 -7.07
N ALA A 55 6.29 12.09 -6.04
CA ALA A 55 5.48 10.89 -6.13
C ALA A 55 3.99 11.20 -6.28
N GLN A 56 3.33 10.45 -7.15
CA GLN A 56 1.89 10.48 -7.34
C GLN A 56 1.22 9.33 -6.58
N GLU A 57 0.12 9.63 -5.93
CA GLU A 57 -0.75 8.65 -5.29
C GLU A 57 -1.94 8.35 -6.21
N ILE A 58 -2.23 7.07 -6.41
CA ILE A 58 -3.42 6.61 -7.11
C ILE A 58 -4.18 5.71 -6.13
N TYR A 59 -5.36 6.15 -5.75
CA TYR A 59 -6.18 5.47 -4.77
C TYR A 59 -7.27 4.64 -5.45
N PHE A 60 -7.49 3.43 -4.95
CA PHE A 60 -8.56 2.53 -5.37
C PHE A 60 -9.41 2.19 -4.16
N ASP A 61 -10.69 2.44 -4.25
CA ASP A 61 -11.66 2.06 -3.23
C ASP A 61 -12.65 1.06 -3.84
N PHE A 62 -12.78 -0.10 -3.19
CA PHE A 62 -13.65 -1.17 -3.61
C PHE A 62 -14.92 -1.13 -2.77
N ILE A 63 -16.01 -0.70 -3.38
CA ILE A 63 -17.28 -0.45 -2.71
C ILE A 63 -18.28 -1.52 -3.13
N PRO A 64 -18.81 -2.32 -2.20
CA PRO A 64 -19.81 -3.31 -2.52
C PRO A 64 -21.13 -2.63 -2.93
N LYS A 65 -21.75 -3.10 -4.01
CA LYS A 65 -23.13 -2.73 -4.36
C LYS A 65 -24.17 -3.55 -3.60
N GLY A 66 -23.78 -4.70 -3.09
CA GLY A 66 -24.56 -5.54 -2.21
C GLY A 66 -23.94 -5.59 -0.81
N SER A 67 -23.94 -6.78 -0.23
CA SER A 67 -23.40 -6.99 1.13
C SER A 67 -21.87 -7.08 1.15
N TYR A 68 -21.25 -7.51 0.05
CA TYR A 68 -19.80 -7.76 -0.02
C TYR A 68 -19.22 -7.35 -1.37
N VAL A 69 -17.94 -7.05 -1.38
CA VAL A 69 -17.12 -6.92 -2.59
C VAL A 69 -17.00 -8.31 -3.23
N ASP A 70 -16.98 -8.38 -4.56
CA ASP A 70 -16.78 -9.65 -5.25
C ASP A 70 -15.47 -10.30 -4.82
N ASP A 71 -15.56 -11.54 -4.39
CA ASP A 71 -14.42 -12.31 -3.88
C ASP A 71 -13.55 -12.86 -5.01
N GLY A 72 -12.32 -13.22 -4.68
CA GLY A 72 -11.37 -13.78 -5.62
C GLY A 72 -10.15 -12.90 -5.88
N VAL A 73 -9.49 -13.14 -7.00
CA VAL A 73 -8.20 -12.51 -7.32
C VAL A 73 -8.39 -11.30 -8.21
N TRP A 74 -8.39 -10.14 -7.61
CA TRP A 74 -8.29 -8.88 -8.32
C TRP A 74 -6.86 -8.63 -8.79
N LYS A 75 -6.68 -8.19 -10.05
CA LYS A 75 -5.36 -7.92 -10.60
C LYS A 75 -5.27 -6.47 -11.07
N ILE A 76 -4.17 -5.81 -10.74
CA ILE A 76 -3.80 -4.50 -11.27
C ILE A 76 -2.65 -4.75 -12.24
N ARG A 77 -2.88 -4.55 -13.53
CA ARG A 77 -1.86 -4.66 -14.58
C ARG A 77 -1.33 -3.29 -14.91
N LEU A 78 -0.03 -3.12 -14.79
CA LEU A 78 0.68 -1.91 -15.19
C LEU A 78 1.32 -2.14 -16.57
N ILE A 79 1.00 -1.28 -17.54
CA ILE A 79 1.55 -1.35 -18.90
C ILE A 79 2.49 -0.14 -19.06
N PRO A 80 3.80 -0.38 -19.15
CA PRO A 80 4.77 0.69 -19.25
C PRO A 80 4.61 1.46 -20.58
N GLN A 81 4.67 2.77 -20.51
CA GLN A 81 4.68 3.68 -21.67
C GLN A 81 6.03 4.39 -21.76
N LYS A 82 6.42 5.07 -20.70
CA LYS A 82 7.72 5.71 -20.55
C LYS A 82 8.17 5.52 -19.12
N ILE A 83 9.24 4.76 -18.92
CA ILE A 83 9.77 4.46 -17.59
C ILE A 83 11.15 5.10 -17.47
N VAL A 84 11.35 5.90 -16.43
CA VAL A 84 12.60 6.57 -16.09
C VAL A 84 13.18 6.00 -14.79
N GLU A 85 12.37 5.89 -13.75
CA GLU A 85 12.76 5.35 -12.44
C GLU A 85 12.26 3.91 -12.23
N GLY A 86 11.03 3.63 -12.63
CA GLY A 86 10.42 2.31 -12.55
C GLY A 86 10.02 1.85 -11.16
N ASN A 87 10.00 2.74 -10.17
CA ASN A 87 9.65 2.43 -8.80
C ASN A 87 8.18 2.75 -8.51
N TYR A 88 7.49 1.82 -7.88
CA TYR A 88 6.15 2.02 -7.36
C TYR A 88 5.91 1.14 -6.13
N HIS A 89 5.01 1.57 -5.29
CA HIS A 89 4.61 0.82 -4.10
C HIS A 89 3.09 0.62 -4.08
N LEU A 90 2.66 -0.58 -3.70
CA LEU A 90 1.26 -0.91 -3.46
C LEU A 90 1.03 -1.03 -1.95
N TRP A 91 -0.01 -0.36 -1.48
CA TRP A 91 -0.38 -0.37 -0.08
C TRP A 91 -1.83 -0.79 0.11
N MET A 92 -2.08 -1.57 1.13
CA MET A 92 -3.42 -1.86 1.63
C MET A 92 -3.62 -1.26 3.03
N PRO A 93 -4.86 -1.04 3.45
CA PRO A 93 -5.16 -0.71 4.84
C PRO A 93 -4.59 -1.75 5.80
N SER A 94 -4.51 -1.40 7.08
CA SER A 94 -4.08 -2.35 8.12
C SER A 94 -5.04 -3.55 8.21
N ALA A 95 -4.51 -4.69 8.66
CA ALA A 95 -5.27 -5.92 8.82
C ALA A 95 -6.53 -5.76 9.72
N ALA A 96 -6.56 -4.76 10.60
CA ALA A 96 -7.73 -4.46 11.42
C ALA A 96 -8.94 -3.94 10.60
N LEU A 97 -8.71 -3.43 9.40
CA LEU A 97 -9.74 -2.88 8.51
C LEU A 97 -10.08 -3.81 7.35
N LEU A 98 -9.34 -4.88 7.18
CA LEU A 98 -9.50 -5.82 6.08
C LEU A 98 -10.04 -7.16 6.57
N ASN A 99 -10.71 -7.89 5.67
CA ASN A 99 -10.97 -9.29 5.90
C ASN A 99 -9.61 -10.03 6.07
N PRO A 100 -9.47 -10.94 7.05
CA PRO A 100 -8.22 -11.67 7.29
C PRO A 100 -7.64 -12.40 6.08
N LEU A 101 -8.48 -12.74 5.10
CA LEU A 101 -8.08 -13.40 3.87
C LEU A 101 -7.64 -12.42 2.76
N THR A 102 -7.79 -11.11 2.97
CA THR A 102 -7.41 -10.10 1.98
C THR A 102 -5.94 -9.73 2.13
N HIS A 103 -5.12 -10.13 1.17
CA HIS A 103 -3.68 -9.87 1.18
C HIS A 103 -3.10 -9.82 -0.24
N PHE A 104 -1.90 -9.29 -0.38
CA PHE A 104 -1.14 -9.42 -1.62
C PHE A 104 -0.57 -10.84 -1.72
N PHE A 105 -0.49 -11.40 -2.93
CA PHE A 105 0.13 -12.72 -3.14
C PHE A 105 1.61 -12.77 -2.76
N SER A 106 2.34 -11.71 -3.04
CA SER A 106 3.77 -11.60 -2.74
C SER A 106 4.05 -10.27 -2.03
N PRO A 107 3.69 -10.17 -0.74
CA PRO A 107 3.98 -8.97 0.03
C PRO A 107 5.48 -8.85 0.30
N THR A 108 5.99 -7.63 0.26
CA THR A 108 7.33 -7.36 0.76
C THR A 108 7.28 -7.06 2.26
N VAL A 109 8.33 -7.45 2.97
CA VAL A 109 8.50 -7.14 4.39
C VAL A 109 9.30 -5.87 4.62
N ASP A 110 9.97 -5.37 3.60
CA ASP A 110 10.77 -4.15 3.66
C ASP A 110 10.00 -2.96 3.08
N THR A 111 10.41 -1.75 3.48
CA THR A 111 9.72 -0.49 3.11
C THR A 111 8.27 -0.46 3.60
N THR A 112 8.03 -1.04 4.78
CA THR A 112 6.70 -1.18 5.38
C THR A 112 6.43 -0.17 6.50
N LEU A 113 7.32 0.80 6.67
CA LEU A 113 7.17 1.88 7.65
C LEU A 113 6.09 2.87 7.23
N THR A 114 5.31 3.31 8.21
CA THR A 114 4.25 4.30 8.03
C THR A 114 4.59 5.61 8.75
N ILE A 115 3.85 6.67 8.45
CA ILE A 115 3.94 7.93 9.18
C ILE A 115 3.34 7.70 10.59
N PRO A 116 4.00 8.21 11.66
CA PRO A 116 5.14 9.14 11.67
C PRO A 116 6.53 8.49 11.71
N SER A 117 6.66 7.16 11.73
CA SER A 117 7.95 6.46 11.89
C SER A 117 8.98 6.78 10.81
N THR A 118 8.52 7.25 9.65
CA THR A 118 9.38 7.64 8.52
C THR A 118 9.94 9.06 8.63
N ALA A 119 9.55 9.83 9.65
CA ALA A 119 10.05 11.19 9.82
C ALA A 119 11.55 11.20 10.16
N ARG A 120 12.27 12.19 9.60
CA ARG A 120 13.74 12.24 9.69
C ARG A 120 14.25 12.37 11.13
N ASN A 121 13.60 13.19 11.94
CA ASN A 121 14.09 13.59 13.26
C ASN A 121 13.30 12.91 14.40
N VAL A 122 12.79 11.71 14.18
CA VAL A 122 12.15 10.90 15.20
C VAL A 122 12.90 9.60 15.41
N VAL A 123 12.91 9.10 16.63
CA VAL A 123 13.39 7.77 16.96
C VAL A 123 12.24 6.80 16.73
N ALA A 124 12.37 5.94 15.73
CA ALA A 124 11.40 4.89 15.44
C ALA A 124 11.83 3.61 16.18
N VAL A 125 10.90 3.05 16.95
CA VAL A 125 11.13 1.81 17.71
C VAL A 125 10.39 0.66 17.05
N GLY A 126 11.11 -0.35 16.63
CA GLY A 126 10.56 -1.60 16.10
C GLY A 126 10.24 -2.59 17.23
N ALA A 127 9.35 -3.53 16.96
CA ALA A 127 8.97 -4.56 17.92
C ALA A 127 9.66 -5.89 17.61
N TYR A 128 10.09 -6.61 18.66
CA TYR A 128 10.55 -7.97 18.55
C TYR A 128 9.90 -8.89 19.60
N ASN A 129 9.87 -10.18 19.30
CA ASN A 129 9.46 -11.20 20.26
C ASN A 129 10.66 -11.59 21.13
N ALA A 130 10.62 -11.22 22.41
CA ALA A 130 11.71 -11.46 23.34
C ALA A 130 11.92 -12.95 23.69
N ARG A 131 10.89 -13.80 23.55
CA ARG A 131 11.00 -15.23 23.81
C ARG A 131 11.67 -15.99 22.67
N LEU A 132 11.32 -15.60 21.43
CA LEU A 132 11.82 -16.26 20.22
C LEU A 132 13.03 -15.54 19.63
N MET A 133 13.39 -14.37 20.13
CA MET A 133 14.44 -13.49 19.60
C MET A 133 14.26 -13.23 18.10
N THR A 134 13.00 -13.06 17.68
CA THR A 134 12.62 -12.81 16.29
C THR A 134 11.94 -11.46 16.14
N TYR A 135 12.07 -10.85 14.98
CA TYR A 135 11.36 -9.62 14.63
C TYR A 135 9.84 -9.86 14.62
N ALA A 136 9.06 -8.93 15.19
CA ALA A 136 7.61 -9.09 15.23
C ALA A 136 7.01 -8.88 13.83
N PRO A 137 6.14 -9.77 13.32
CA PRO A 137 5.60 -9.70 11.96
C PRO A 137 4.84 -8.42 11.64
N PHE A 138 4.27 -7.78 12.66
CA PHE A 138 3.53 -6.52 12.51
C PHE A 138 4.42 -5.27 12.55
N SER A 139 5.70 -5.41 12.87
CA SER A 139 6.62 -4.27 12.98
C SER A 139 7.15 -3.88 11.60
N GLY A 140 6.88 -2.64 11.19
CA GLY A 140 7.41 -2.09 9.94
C GLY A 140 8.93 -1.93 9.98
N ARG A 141 9.58 -2.08 8.83
CA ARG A 141 11.03 -1.97 8.69
C ARG A 141 11.45 -1.60 7.26
N GLY A 142 12.71 -1.28 7.12
CA GLY A 142 13.37 -1.05 5.84
C GLY A 142 13.77 0.39 5.62
N TYR A 143 13.99 0.74 4.37
CA TYR A 143 14.35 2.10 4.01
C TYR A 143 13.14 3.03 4.04
N THR A 144 13.36 4.27 4.48
CA THR A 144 12.40 5.34 4.25
C THR A 144 12.33 5.65 2.75
N ARG A 145 11.21 6.21 2.31
CA ARG A 145 11.07 6.62 0.92
C ARG A 145 12.18 7.57 0.51
N GLY A 146 12.72 7.36 -0.68
CA GLY A 146 13.91 8.07 -1.14
C GLY A 146 15.23 7.47 -0.65
N ASN A 147 15.21 6.26 -0.05
CA ASN A 147 16.39 5.50 0.39
C ASN A 147 17.35 6.30 1.30
N THR A 148 16.80 7.22 2.09
CA THR A 148 17.64 8.16 2.87
C THR A 148 18.02 7.62 4.22
N GLN A 149 17.19 6.78 4.82
CA GLN A 149 17.44 6.23 6.17
C GLN A 149 16.86 4.83 6.30
N VAL A 150 17.57 3.98 7.05
CA VAL A 150 17.06 2.68 7.50
C VAL A 150 16.34 2.90 8.83
N LYS A 151 15.15 2.36 8.95
CA LYS A 151 14.33 2.38 10.15
C LYS A 151 13.80 0.95 10.45
N PRO A 152 13.47 0.62 11.69
CA PRO A 152 13.52 1.44 12.90
C PRO A 152 14.96 1.72 13.37
N ASP A 153 15.13 2.75 14.19
CA ASP A 153 16.45 3.11 14.75
C ASP A 153 16.90 2.13 15.84
N ILE A 154 15.95 1.64 16.61
CA ILE A 154 16.14 0.65 17.68
C ILE A 154 14.97 -0.33 17.69
N VAL A 155 15.13 -1.45 18.40
CA VAL A 155 14.06 -2.41 18.64
C VAL A 155 13.87 -2.65 20.14
N ALA A 156 12.62 -2.93 20.53
CA ALA A 156 12.25 -3.28 21.89
C ALA A 156 11.28 -4.47 21.92
N PRO A 157 11.17 -5.21 23.03
CA PRO A 157 10.14 -6.22 23.19
C PRO A 157 8.76 -5.61 22.94
N GLY A 158 7.94 -6.24 22.09
CA GLY A 158 6.62 -5.73 21.71
C GLY A 158 5.57 -6.82 21.55
N VAL A 159 5.94 -8.08 21.78
CA VAL A 159 5.06 -9.23 21.66
C VAL A 159 4.80 -9.82 23.06
N ASP A 160 3.54 -10.14 23.35
CA ASP A 160 3.09 -10.71 24.62
C ASP A 160 3.46 -9.86 25.85
N LEU A 161 3.47 -8.55 25.71
CA LEU A 161 3.67 -7.65 26.83
C LEU A 161 2.38 -7.48 27.63
N SER A 162 2.47 -7.75 28.94
CA SER A 162 1.39 -7.42 29.88
C SER A 162 1.61 -6.03 30.45
N LEU A 163 0.64 -5.15 30.27
CA LEU A 163 0.66 -3.79 30.84
C LEU A 163 0.02 -3.72 32.23
N ILE A 164 -0.17 -4.88 32.89
CA ILE A 164 -0.88 -4.96 34.19
C ILE A 164 -0.07 -4.31 35.35
N HIS A 165 1.20 -4.03 35.14
CA HIS A 165 2.08 -3.52 36.20
C HIS A 165 2.52 -2.05 36.03
N ILE A 166 1.74 -1.27 35.31
CA ILE A 166 1.92 0.18 35.27
C ILE A 166 1.06 0.85 36.33
#